data_1aeb2bf3789ae210ce9a4a457e2152bd
#
_entry.id   1aeb2bf3789ae210ce9a4a457e2152bd
#
_cell.length_a   1.000
_cell.length_b   1.000
_cell.length_c   1.000
_cell.angle_alpha   90.00
_cell.angle_beta   90.00
_cell.angle_gamma   90.00
#
_symmetry.space_group_name_H-M   'P 1'
#
loop_
_entity.id
_entity.type
_entity.pdbx_description
1 polymer ?
#
loop_
_entity_poly.entity_id
_entity_poly.type
_entity_poly.pdbx_seq_one_letter_code
_entity_poly.pdbx_strand_id
1 'polypeptide(L)'
;MMFNVVSYEKVSPTVNRIIKKLIKKMVLPLLTILLITTGFPVWATSPHCSVTGGVIQLNNVNLPAGVLSPGTVLHTSPPFTVNYQCVVTAFSSIFDWYPSLDYSAASSNFSQVKEVLNNLGLGMNIKIKDEGQSPSVEIPWSALKTGGITKFGGFMGVNGKCKSPGQPDIPEIFDCTYARKAEITVQLIVENNFPSSSTIQTVPSLQDALRIVPDPSGRAPEKGKGIDTKPFNISFLSRDLFKLEITPQTVNLGRLYKTDTNLFRSGDFTVTVKQNKNIAPNQRFTLPLEITFQGASLSLMNGGKGLVLKNTDGDNNMPNDNGLQLAIRDKTSNKLVTFNQKTSMGDLDVTWDRNGGVPSNFFTRQYAVEVSRISGAEIKTGQFTASVPVIVTYN
;
A
#
# COMPACT_ATOMS: atom_id res chain seq x y z
N MET A 1 -0.11 15.73 60.42
CA MET A 1 0.80 14.89 61.16
C MET A 1 0.26 14.71 62.55
N MET A 2 -0.60 13.71 62.78
CA MET A 2 -1.00 13.27 64.11
C MET A 2 -1.54 11.85 63.98
N PHE A 3 -0.82 10.93 64.59
CA PHE A 3 -1.23 9.53 64.70
C PHE A 3 -2.11 9.39 65.92
N ASN A 4 -3.36 8.94 65.74
CA ASN A 4 -4.20 8.51 66.85
C ASN A 4 -4.10 6.98 66.96
N VAL A 5 -3.50 6.57 68.08
CA VAL A 5 -3.45 5.16 68.50
C VAL A 5 -4.75 4.87 69.25
N VAL A 6 -5.59 4.00 68.66
CA VAL A 6 -6.79 3.50 69.35
C VAL A 6 -6.42 2.26 70.14
N SER A 7 -6.58 2.37 71.43
CA SER A 7 -6.39 1.31 72.45
C SER A 7 -7.48 0.25 72.31
N TYR A 8 -7.09 -1.02 72.14
CA TYR A 8 -8.01 -2.15 72.15
C TYR A 8 -8.32 -2.57 73.60
N GLU A 9 -9.55 -2.37 74.01
CA GLU A 9 -10.07 -2.95 75.20
C GLU A 9 -10.18 -4.47 75.13
N LYS A 10 -9.71 -5.18 76.15
CA LYS A 10 -9.76 -6.65 76.27
C LYS A 10 -11.22 -7.12 76.44
N VAL A 11 -11.74 -7.71 75.41
CA VAL A 11 -13.08 -8.39 75.44
C VAL A 11 -13.00 -9.60 76.32
N SER A 12 -13.99 -9.73 77.27
CA SER A 12 -14.12 -10.81 78.25
C SER A 12 -14.19 -12.20 77.55
N PRO A 13 -13.53 -13.24 78.08
CA PRO A 13 -13.47 -14.58 77.49
C PRO A 13 -14.84 -15.24 77.32
N THR A 14 -15.86 -14.81 78.05
CA THR A 14 -17.23 -15.34 77.91
C THR A 14 -17.93 -14.88 76.65
N VAL A 15 -17.70 -13.63 76.26
CA VAL A 15 -18.27 -13.06 75.02
C VAL A 15 -17.67 -13.77 73.75
N ASN A 16 -16.40 -14.09 73.83
CA ASN A 16 -15.69 -14.75 72.73
C ASN A 16 -16.20 -16.20 72.47
N ARG A 17 -16.74 -16.88 73.49
CA ARG A 17 -17.32 -18.24 73.41
C ARG A 17 -18.70 -18.22 72.75
N ILE A 18 -19.50 -17.21 73.00
CA ILE A 18 -20.83 -17.01 72.45
C ILE A 18 -20.72 -16.60 70.98
N ILE A 19 -19.83 -15.69 70.68
CA ILE A 19 -19.57 -15.25 69.29
C ILE A 19 -19.06 -16.40 68.39
N LYS A 20 -18.14 -17.22 68.93
CA LYS A 20 -17.67 -18.42 68.17
C LYS A 20 -18.76 -19.44 67.92
N LYS A 21 -19.72 -19.65 68.83
CA LYS A 21 -20.85 -20.55 68.62
C LYS A 21 -21.89 -19.99 67.65
N LEU A 22 -22.13 -18.70 67.64
CA LEU A 22 -23.03 -18.00 66.71
C LEU A 22 -22.45 -17.98 65.30
N ILE A 23 -21.16 -17.68 65.16
CA ILE A 23 -20.45 -17.69 63.87
C ILE A 23 -20.47 -19.10 63.24
N LYS A 24 -20.25 -20.16 64.06
CA LYS A 24 -20.26 -21.52 63.58
C LYS A 24 -21.65 -22.01 63.13
N LYS A 25 -22.73 -21.50 63.74
CA LYS A 25 -24.12 -21.86 63.39
C LYS A 25 -24.73 -21.05 62.25
N MET A 26 -24.27 -19.81 62.02
CA MET A 26 -24.79 -18.92 60.97
C MET A 26 -23.90 -18.85 59.71
N VAL A 27 -22.59 -18.90 59.90
CA VAL A 27 -21.67 -18.74 58.74
C VAL A 27 -21.59 -19.99 57.86
N LEU A 28 -21.72 -21.19 58.49
CA LEU A 28 -21.66 -22.44 57.68
C LEU A 28 -22.82 -22.58 56.70
N PRO A 29 -24.11 -22.36 57.07
CA PRO A 29 -25.21 -22.42 56.12
C PRO A 29 -25.22 -21.22 55.15
N LEU A 30 -24.71 -20.01 55.54
CA LEU A 30 -24.61 -18.88 54.64
C LEU A 30 -23.52 -19.09 53.58
N LEU A 31 -22.40 -19.72 53.96
CA LEU A 31 -21.32 -20.05 53.00
C LEU A 31 -21.74 -21.13 51.97
N THR A 32 -22.56 -22.10 52.42
CA THR A 32 -23.11 -23.11 51.48
C THR A 32 -24.17 -22.51 50.56
N ILE A 33 -25.00 -21.58 51.03
CA ILE A 33 -25.95 -20.84 50.16
C ILE A 33 -25.19 -19.93 49.18
N LEU A 34 -24.12 -19.29 49.61
CA LEU A 34 -23.29 -18.43 48.74
C LEU A 34 -22.54 -19.25 47.66
N LEU A 35 -22.13 -20.49 47.96
CA LEU A 35 -21.53 -21.41 47.01
C LEU A 35 -22.53 -22.04 46.02
N ILE A 36 -23.78 -22.11 46.36
CA ILE A 36 -24.86 -22.64 45.48
C ILE A 36 -25.38 -21.52 44.57
N THR A 37 -25.30 -20.24 45.01
CA THR A 37 -25.72 -19.07 44.20
C THR A 37 -24.62 -18.52 43.27
N THR A 38 -23.38 -18.93 43.47
CA THR A 38 -22.33 -18.73 42.50
C THR A 38 -22.43 -19.86 41.42
N GLY A 39 -23.63 -20.07 40.89
CA GLY A 39 -23.71 -20.64 39.56
C GLY A 39 -22.74 -19.81 38.69
N PHE A 40 -21.65 -20.44 38.29
CA PHE A 40 -20.74 -19.81 37.33
C PHE A 40 -21.63 -19.25 36.23
N PRO A 41 -21.66 -17.94 35.99
CA PRO A 41 -22.27 -17.44 34.80
C PRO A 41 -21.56 -18.20 33.68
N VAL A 42 -22.22 -19.13 33.06
CA VAL A 42 -21.82 -19.64 31.76
C VAL A 42 -21.93 -18.40 30.89
N TRP A 43 -20.81 -17.69 30.77
CA TRP A 43 -20.67 -16.56 29.85
C TRP A 43 -20.82 -17.17 28.48
N ALA A 44 -22.03 -17.24 27.97
CA ALA A 44 -22.25 -17.50 26.58
C ALA A 44 -21.47 -16.42 25.85
N THR A 45 -20.35 -16.75 25.24
CA THR A 45 -19.55 -15.81 24.46
C THR A 45 -20.43 -15.27 23.35
N SER A 46 -20.55 -13.96 23.25
CA SER A 46 -21.32 -13.36 22.15
C SER A 46 -20.66 -13.76 20.82
N PRO A 47 -21.43 -14.10 19.78
CA PRO A 47 -20.88 -14.37 18.47
C PRO A 47 -20.00 -13.21 17.99
N HIS A 48 -18.77 -13.52 17.63
CA HIS A 48 -17.81 -12.51 17.18
C HIS A 48 -16.80 -13.10 16.21
N CYS A 49 -16.19 -12.25 15.39
CA CYS A 49 -15.03 -12.62 14.60
C CYS A 49 -13.83 -11.76 15.02
N SER A 50 -12.66 -12.34 15.03
CA SER A 50 -11.40 -11.66 15.23
C SER A 50 -10.50 -11.83 14.02
N VAL A 51 -9.79 -10.75 13.65
CA VAL A 51 -8.82 -10.76 12.56
C VAL A 51 -7.41 -10.92 13.15
N THR A 52 -6.63 -11.83 12.59
CA THR A 52 -5.24 -12.02 12.97
C THR A 52 -4.33 -11.66 11.81
N GLY A 53 -3.38 -10.74 12.05
CA GLY A 53 -2.33 -10.40 11.09
C GLY A 53 -2.71 -9.48 9.92
N GLY A 54 -3.91 -8.91 9.91
CA GLY A 54 -4.40 -8.12 8.78
C GLY A 54 -4.12 -6.62 8.91
N VAL A 55 -2.97 -6.15 8.43
CA VAL A 55 -2.79 -4.73 8.12
C VAL A 55 -2.75 -4.57 6.61
N ILE A 56 -3.72 -3.87 6.04
CA ILE A 56 -3.74 -3.53 4.62
C ILE A 56 -2.74 -2.39 4.39
N GLN A 57 -1.70 -2.67 3.65
CA GLN A 57 -0.72 -1.67 3.24
C GLN A 57 -0.88 -1.37 1.75
N LEU A 58 -1.55 -0.29 1.42
CA LEU A 58 -1.55 0.23 0.05
C LEU A 58 -0.21 0.93 -0.22
N ASN A 59 0.33 0.71 -1.42
CA ASN A 59 1.47 1.46 -1.91
C ASN A 59 1.03 2.87 -2.28
N ASN A 60 1.98 3.82 -2.35
CA ASN A 60 1.69 5.13 -2.91
C ASN A 60 1.17 5.00 -4.34
N VAL A 61 0.13 5.77 -4.65
CA VAL A 61 -0.56 5.71 -5.94
C VAL A 61 -0.31 6.99 -6.71
N ASN A 62 0.29 6.87 -7.88
CA ASN A 62 0.49 7.99 -8.80
C ASN A 62 -0.59 7.96 -9.89
N LEU A 63 -1.39 9.00 -9.95
CA LEU A 63 -2.48 9.12 -10.89
C LEU A 63 -2.21 10.27 -11.88
N PRO A 64 -2.52 10.08 -13.18
CA PRO A 64 -2.40 11.17 -14.14
C PRO A 64 -3.45 12.23 -13.84
N ALA A 65 -3.06 13.50 -13.72
CA ALA A 65 -4.02 14.60 -13.69
C ALA A 65 -4.69 14.74 -15.06
N GLY A 66 -6.00 14.89 -15.07
CA GLY A 66 -6.77 15.04 -16.30
C GLY A 66 -8.27 14.87 -16.07
N VAL A 67 -9.07 15.11 -17.10
CA VAL A 67 -10.51 14.90 -17.04
C VAL A 67 -10.81 13.43 -17.29
N LEU A 68 -11.34 12.75 -16.27
CA LEU A 68 -11.76 11.36 -16.35
C LEU A 68 -13.23 11.23 -15.95
N SER A 69 -13.94 10.30 -16.55
CA SER A 69 -15.36 10.08 -16.29
C SER A 69 -15.58 9.42 -14.92
N PRO A 70 -16.63 9.81 -14.19
CA PRO A 70 -17.04 9.12 -12.98
C PRO A 70 -17.21 7.62 -13.21
N GLY A 71 -16.84 6.80 -12.23
CA GLY A 71 -16.85 5.35 -12.31
C GLY A 71 -15.58 4.74 -12.91
N THR A 72 -14.68 5.55 -13.50
CA THR A 72 -13.40 5.03 -14.02
C THR A 72 -12.55 4.47 -12.88
N VAL A 73 -12.10 3.22 -13.00
CA VAL A 73 -11.15 2.61 -12.07
C VAL A 73 -9.74 3.12 -12.42
N LEU A 74 -9.11 3.78 -11.45
CA LEU A 74 -7.79 4.40 -11.60
C LEU A 74 -6.67 3.48 -11.14
N HIS A 75 -6.93 2.74 -10.07
CA HIS A 75 -5.96 1.85 -9.45
C HIS A 75 -6.68 0.67 -8.81
N THR A 76 -6.07 -0.50 -8.92
CA THR A 76 -6.52 -1.70 -8.22
C THR A 76 -5.32 -2.26 -7.45
N SER A 77 -5.47 -2.40 -6.13
CA SER A 77 -4.42 -2.97 -5.30
C SER A 77 -4.21 -4.46 -5.61
N PRO A 78 -3.04 -5.01 -5.35
CA PRO A 78 -2.90 -6.45 -5.18
C PRO A 78 -3.87 -6.95 -4.10
N PRO A 79 -4.30 -8.22 -4.15
CA PRO A 79 -5.13 -8.80 -3.11
C PRO A 79 -4.34 -8.93 -1.80
N PHE A 80 -4.96 -8.54 -0.70
CA PHE A 80 -4.44 -8.72 0.66
C PHE A 80 -5.13 -9.91 1.31
N THR A 81 -4.35 -10.84 1.82
CA THR A 81 -4.89 -11.98 2.57
C THR A 81 -5.04 -11.61 4.04
N VAL A 82 -6.25 -11.78 4.56
CA VAL A 82 -6.60 -11.56 5.95
C VAL A 82 -7.03 -12.89 6.57
N ASN A 83 -6.35 -13.31 7.62
CA ASN A 83 -6.80 -14.47 8.40
C ASN A 83 -7.83 -14.01 9.42
N TYR A 84 -8.95 -14.72 9.52
CA TYR A 84 -9.96 -14.41 10.50
C TYR A 84 -10.49 -15.68 11.17
N GLN A 85 -10.94 -15.51 12.40
CA GLN A 85 -11.54 -16.56 13.20
C GLN A 85 -12.86 -16.06 13.76
N CYS A 86 -13.93 -16.77 13.48
CA CYS A 86 -15.24 -16.48 14.03
C CYS A 86 -15.63 -17.53 15.08
N VAL A 87 -16.15 -17.06 16.20
CA VAL A 87 -16.81 -17.87 17.20
C VAL A 87 -18.29 -17.58 17.10
N VAL A 88 -19.09 -18.58 16.83
CA VAL A 88 -20.54 -18.48 16.75
C VAL A 88 -21.16 -19.44 17.75
N THR A 89 -22.13 -18.96 18.50
CA THR A 89 -22.85 -19.81 19.47
C THR A 89 -24.00 -20.50 18.78
N ALA A 90 -23.97 -21.82 18.78
CA ALA A 90 -25.08 -22.61 18.27
C ALA A 90 -26.23 -22.62 19.28
N PHE A 91 -27.17 -21.68 19.18
CA PHE A 91 -28.46 -21.78 19.80
C PHE A 91 -29.36 -22.68 18.94
N SER A 92 -30.20 -23.46 19.60
CA SER A 92 -31.09 -24.45 19.01
C SER A 92 -32.13 -23.94 18.00
N SER A 93 -32.00 -22.71 17.56
CA SER A 93 -32.98 -22.11 16.67
C SER A 93 -32.39 -21.15 15.66
N ILE A 94 -32.55 -21.46 14.40
CA ILE A 94 -33.02 -20.55 13.38
C ILE A 94 -31.97 -19.72 12.62
N PHE A 95 -30.72 -19.58 13.04
CA PHE A 95 -29.81 -18.66 12.33
C PHE A 95 -28.69 -19.38 11.58
N ASP A 96 -28.65 -19.15 10.29
CA ASP A 96 -27.49 -19.47 9.45
C ASP A 96 -26.46 -18.39 9.62
N TRP A 97 -25.25 -18.72 10.07
CA TRP A 97 -24.17 -17.77 10.27
C TRP A 97 -23.29 -17.68 9.04
N TYR A 98 -22.99 -16.46 8.63
CA TYR A 98 -22.12 -16.16 7.48
C TYR A 98 -21.10 -15.11 7.86
N PRO A 99 -19.86 -15.18 7.34
CA PRO A 99 -18.93 -14.09 7.51
C PRO A 99 -19.39 -12.90 6.67
N SER A 100 -19.47 -11.76 7.31
CA SER A 100 -19.88 -10.49 6.71
C SER A 100 -18.87 -9.39 7.01
N LEU A 101 -18.70 -8.45 6.10
CA LEU A 101 -17.88 -7.28 6.33
C LEU A 101 -18.75 -6.16 6.87
N ASP A 102 -18.44 -5.72 8.08
CA ASP A 102 -18.99 -4.52 8.69
C ASP A 102 -18.08 -3.33 8.38
N TYR A 103 -18.61 -2.35 7.66
CA TYR A 103 -17.95 -1.11 7.28
C TYR A 103 -18.68 0.10 7.88
N SER A 104 -19.09 -0.01 9.14
CA SER A 104 -19.83 1.07 9.80
C SER A 104 -19.02 2.36 9.78
N ALA A 105 -19.65 3.43 9.31
CA ALA A 105 -19.04 4.75 9.19
C ALA A 105 -18.77 5.45 10.55
N ALA A 106 -18.93 4.73 11.66
CA ALA A 106 -18.89 5.29 13.01
C ALA A 106 -17.48 5.59 13.54
N SER A 107 -16.42 5.12 12.88
CA SER A 107 -15.07 5.48 13.30
C SER A 107 -14.72 6.90 12.83
N SER A 108 -14.16 7.72 13.72
CA SER A 108 -13.68 9.06 13.39
C SER A 108 -12.63 9.04 12.26
N ASN A 109 -11.82 7.98 12.21
CA ASN A 109 -10.77 7.82 11.19
C ASN A 109 -11.35 7.62 9.78
N PHE A 110 -12.46 6.87 9.64
CA PHE A 110 -13.09 6.69 8.33
C PHE A 110 -13.67 7.98 7.76
N SER A 111 -14.13 8.88 8.63
CA SER A 111 -14.58 10.21 8.21
C SER A 111 -13.46 11.04 7.59
N GLN A 112 -12.24 10.97 8.12
CA GLN A 112 -11.07 11.64 7.56
C GLN A 112 -10.69 11.07 6.19
N VAL A 113 -10.73 9.74 6.02
CA VAL A 113 -10.48 9.11 4.71
C VAL A 113 -11.51 9.55 3.68
N LYS A 114 -12.81 9.60 4.07
CA LYS A 114 -13.88 10.10 3.20
C LYS A 114 -13.63 11.55 2.78
N GLU A 115 -13.23 12.40 3.71
CA GLU A 115 -12.93 13.80 3.42
C GLU A 115 -11.78 13.93 2.42
N VAL A 116 -10.66 13.24 2.66
CA VAL A 116 -9.52 13.28 1.74
C VAL A 116 -9.90 12.79 0.34
N LEU A 117 -10.58 11.65 0.23
CA LEU A 117 -10.99 11.11 -1.06
C LEU A 117 -11.98 12.00 -1.77
N ASN A 118 -12.99 12.55 -1.08
CA ASN A 118 -13.96 13.47 -1.65
C ASN A 118 -13.29 14.76 -2.16
N ASN A 119 -12.34 15.32 -1.40
CA ASN A 119 -11.59 16.51 -1.81
C ASN A 119 -10.75 16.26 -3.08
N LEU A 120 -10.39 15.01 -3.31
CA LEU A 120 -9.69 14.57 -4.51
C LEU A 120 -10.63 14.14 -5.65
N GLY A 121 -11.94 14.20 -5.46
CA GLY A 121 -12.91 13.69 -6.43
C GLY A 121 -12.85 12.17 -6.61
N LEU A 122 -12.31 11.46 -5.62
CA LEU A 122 -12.13 10.02 -5.64
C LEU A 122 -13.13 9.29 -4.77
N GLY A 123 -13.37 8.05 -5.13
CA GLY A 123 -14.03 7.05 -4.31
C GLY A 123 -13.17 5.78 -4.17
N MET A 124 -13.63 4.89 -3.32
CA MET A 124 -12.97 3.62 -3.05
C MET A 124 -13.98 2.48 -3.03
N ASN A 125 -13.82 1.49 -3.90
CA ASN A 125 -14.56 0.23 -3.82
C ASN A 125 -13.72 -0.82 -3.11
N ILE A 126 -14.36 -1.69 -2.34
CA ILE A 126 -13.71 -2.85 -1.72
C ILE A 126 -14.30 -4.11 -2.35
N LYS A 127 -13.43 -5.01 -2.82
CA LYS A 127 -13.80 -6.36 -3.21
C LYS A 127 -13.29 -7.32 -2.16
N ILE A 128 -14.15 -8.17 -1.66
CA ILE A 128 -13.81 -9.19 -0.67
C ILE A 128 -14.27 -10.56 -1.13
N LYS A 129 -13.43 -11.56 -0.90
CA LYS A 129 -13.69 -12.94 -1.26
C LYS A 129 -13.25 -13.85 -0.13
N ASP A 130 -14.15 -14.73 0.31
CA ASP A 130 -13.82 -15.79 1.27
C ASP A 130 -13.07 -16.93 0.58
N GLU A 131 -12.24 -17.65 1.32
CA GLU A 131 -11.51 -18.82 0.82
C GLU A 131 -12.48 -19.86 0.24
N GLY A 132 -12.23 -20.28 -0.99
CA GLY A 132 -13.07 -21.25 -1.69
C GLY A 132 -14.39 -20.70 -2.25
N GLN A 133 -14.69 -19.40 -2.10
CA GLN A 133 -15.87 -18.77 -2.67
C GLN A 133 -15.55 -18.03 -3.97
N SER A 134 -16.51 -18.00 -4.90
CA SER A 134 -16.45 -17.24 -6.14
C SER A 134 -17.88 -16.92 -6.60
N PRO A 135 -18.17 -15.70 -7.07
CA PRO A 135 -17.29 -14.54 -7.26
C PRO A 135 -17.00 -13.78 -5.96
N SER A 136 -16.08 -12.78 -6.05
CA SER A 136 -15.87 -11.79 -4.99
C SER A 136 -17.10 -10.89 -4.85
N VAL A 137 -17.37 -10.45 -3.63
CA VAL A 137 -18.43 -9.47 -3.34
C VAL A 137 -17.81 -8.08 -3.41
N GLU A 138 -18.45 -7.18 -4.15
CA GLU A 138 -18.04 -5.78 -4.27
C GLU A 138 -18.90 -4.89 -3.37
N ILE A 139 -18.25 -4.06 -2.59
CA ILE A 139 -18.84 -3.02 -1.76
C ILE A 139 -18.50 -1.67 -2.40
N PRO A 140 -19.47 -1.03 -3.04
CA PRO A 140 -19.24 0.22 -3.75
C PRO A 140 -19.02 1.40 -2.76
N TRP A 141 -18.37 2.45 -3.24
CA TRP A 141 -18.09 3.65 -2.46
C TRP A 141 -19.34 4.28 -1.83
N SER A 142 -20.45 4.26 -2.54
CA SER A 142 -21.74 4.74 -2.01
C SER A 142 -22.14 4.00 -0.73
N ALA A 143 -21.98 2.69 -0.69
CA ALA A 143 -22.26 1.88 0.48
C ALA A 143 -21.25 2.15 1.61
N LEU A 144 -19.95 2.23 1.29
CA LEU A 144 -18.91 2.55 2.27
C LEU A 144 -19.12 3.91 2.94
N LYS A 145 -19.67 4.89 2.20
CA LYS A 145 -20.00 6.21 2.77
C LYS A 145 -21.15 6.17 3.78
N THR A 146 -22.12 5.32 3.56
CA THR A 146 -23.31 5.23 4.43
C THR A 146 -23.12 4.28 5.60
N GLY A 147 -22.16 3.37 5.50
CA GLY A 147 -21.97 2.28 6.45
C GLY A 147 -22.95 1.14 6.21
N GLY A 148 -22.62 -0.01 6.73
CA GLY A 148 -23.46 -1.20 6.59
C GLY A 148 -22.71 -2.51 6.81
N ILE A 149 -23.41 -3.60 6.61
CA ILE A 149 -22.88 -4.96 6.70
C ILE A 149 -23.18 -5.67 5.38
N THR A 150 -22.19 -6.34 4.81
CA THR A 150 -22.34 -7.11 3.58
C THR A 150 -21.76 -8.51 3.74
N LYS A 151 -22.59 -9.51 3.49
CA LYS A 151 -22.19 -10.91 3.48
C LYS A 151 -21.22 -11.18 2.32
N PHE A 152 -20.09 -11.83 2.61
CA PHE A 152 -19.08 -12.12 1.59
C PHE A 152 -18.64 -13.59 1.54
N GLY A 153 -18.98 -14.38 2.54
CA GLY A 153 -18.50 -15.75 2.65
C GLY A 153 -19.58 -16.78 2.74
N GLY A 154 -19.14 -18.02 2.64
CA GLY A 154 -19.97 -19.19 2.74
C GLY A 154 -20.42 -19.45 4.18
N PHE A 155 -21.39 -20.30 4.28
CA PHE A 155 -22.03 -20.72 5.51
C PHE A 155 -21.05 -21.22 6.59
N MET A 156 -21.19 -20.76 7.84
CA MET A 156 -20.35 -21.10 8.98
C MET A 156 -21.00 -22.13 9.95
N GLY A 157 -22.29 -22.41 9.86
CA GLY A 157 -22.94 -23.38 10.71
C GLY A 157 -24.47 -23.33 10.62
N VAL A 158 -25.16 -24.52 10.66
CA VAL A 158 -26.59 -24.67 10.57
C VAL A 158 -27.14 -25.19 11.86
N ASN A 159 -28.32 -24.71 12.24
CA ASN A 159 -29.30 -25.41 13.08
C ASN A 159 -28.69 -26.17 14.25
N GLY A 160 -28.00 -25.47 15.14
CA GLY A 160 -27.57 -26.04 16.42
C GLY A 160 -26.46 -27.11 16.36
N LYS A 161 -25.82 -27.32 15.19
CA LYS A 161 -24.81 -28.37 15.05
C LYS A 161 -23.52 -27.81 14.51
N CYS A 162 -22.53 -27.63 15.40
CA CYS A 162 -21.13 -27.49 14.98
C CYS A 162 -20.68 -28.91 14.53
N LYS A 163 -20.54 -29.10 13.22
CA LYS A 163 -19.91 -30.34 12.75
C LYS A 163 -18.38 -30.19 12.83
N SER A 164 -17.79 -30.72 13.88
CA SER A 164 -16.42 -31.21 13.80
C SER A 164 -16.45 -32.56 13.08
N PRO A 165 -15.58 -32.77 12.07
CA PRO A 165 -15.50 -34.09 11.44
C PRO A 165 -15.19 -35.16 12.49
N GLY A 166 -16.11 -36.13 12.68
CA GLY A 166 -15.91 -37.30 13.53
C GLY A 166 -16.47 -37.25 14.95
N GLN A 167 -17.19 -36.18 15.35
CA GLN A 167 -17.87 -36.15 16.65
C GLN A 167 -19.37 -36.39 16.53
N PRO A 168 -19.98 -37.14 17.50
CA PRO A 168 -21.42 -37.37 17.54
C PRO A 168 -22.19 -36.06 17.77
N ASP A 169 -23.43 -36.01 17.28
CA ASP A 169 -24.37 -34.90 17.48
C ASP A 169 -24.61 -34.67 18.99
N ILE A 170 -24.08 -33.60 19.54
CA ILE A 170 -24.30 -33.22 20.94
C ILE A 170 -25.36 -32.11 20.97
N PRO A 171 -26.44 -32.27 21.74
CA PRO A 171 -27.60 -31.35 21.71
C PRO A 171 -27.47 -30.15 22.63
N GLU A 172 -26.26 -29.73 23.03
CA GLU A 172 -26.05 -28.63 23.98
C GLU A 172 -25.47 -27.39 23.30
N ILE A 173 -25.55 -26.24 23.97
CA ILE A 173 -25.08 -24.97 23.51
C ILE A 173 -23.56 -25.01 23.37
N PHE A 174 -23.03 -25.00 22.15
CA PHE A 174 -21.59 -24.98 21.89
C PHE A 174 -21.17 -23.74 21.11
N ASP A 175 -20.00 -23.21 21.46
CA ASP A 175 -19.32 -22.25 20.66
C ASP A 175 -18.56 -22.96 19.54
N CYS A 176 -18.91 -22.63 18.30
CA CYS A 176 -18.24 -23.12 17.12
C CYS A 176 -17.20 -22.13 16.66
N THR A 177 -15.98 -22.60 16.48
CA THR A 177 -14.88 -21.79 15.99
C THR A 177 -14.58 -22.11 14.53
N TYR A 178 -14.57 -21.09 13.68
CA TYR A 178 -14.24 -21.20 12.26
C TYR A 178 -13.06 -20.31 11.94
N ALA A 179 -11.96 -20.89 11.50
CA ALA A 179 -10.79 -20.18 11.01
C ALA A 179 -10.76 -20.22 9.49
N ARG A 180 -10.68 -19.07 8.84
CA ARG A 180 -10.69 -18.91 7.38
C ARG A 180 -9.78 -17.78 6.94
N LYS A 181 -9.66 -17.64 5.63
CA LYS A 181 -8.94 -16.53 4.99
C LYS A 181 -9.89 -15.78 4.09
N ALA A 182 -9.72 -14.47 4.04
CA ALA A 182 -10.38 -13.63 3.07
C ALA A 182 -9.33 -12.88 2.25
N GLU A 183 -9.59 -12.69 0.98
CA GLU A 183 -8.83 -11.83 0.09
C GLU A 183 -9.57 -10.52 -0.09
N ILE A 184 -8.89 -9.41 0.17
CA ILE A 184 -9.42 -8.05 0.04
C ILE A 184 -8.65 -7.33 -1.04
N THR A 185 -9.36 -6.70 -1.97
CA THR A 185 -8.80 -5.83 -3.02
C THR A 185 -9.45 -4.46 -2.91
N VAL A 186 -8.65 -3.41 -2.97
CA VAL A 186 -9.10 -2.03 -2.94
C VAL A 186 -8.98 -1.43 -4.33
N GLN A 187 -10.04 -0.78 -4.81
CA GLN A 187 -10.05 -0.05 -6.07
C GLN A 187 -10.29 1.43 -5.81
N LEU A 188 -9.43 2.29 -6.34
CA LEU A 188 -9.68 3.73 -6.39
C LEU A 188 -10.41 4.04 -7.69
N ILE A 189 -11.50 4.79 -7.57
CA ILE A 189 -12.36 5.18 -8.69
C ILE A 189 -12.51 6.71 -8.74
N VAL A 190 -12.81 7.22 -9.91
CA VAL A 190 -13.26 8.61 -10.06
C VAL A 190 -14.71 8.70 -9.57
N GLU A 191 -14.99 9.58 -8.62
CA GLU A 191 -16.38 9.86 -8.17
C GLU A 191 -16.94 11.14 -8.77
N ASN A 192 -16.14 12.20 -8.73
CA ASN A 192 -16.54 13.55 -9.16
C ASN A 192 -15.43 14.21 -9.99
N ASN A 193 -15.48 15.54 -10.09
CA ASN A 193 -14.47 16.32 -10.78
C ASN A 193 -13.07 16.07 -10.23
N PHE A 194 -12.20 15.68 -11.10
CA PHE A 194 -10.81 15.35 -10.81
C PHE A 194 -9.99 16.64 -10.63
N PRO A 195 -8.98 16.68 -9.74
CA PRO A 195 -8.13 17.85 -9.61
C PRO A 195 -7.43 18.20 -10.92
N SER A 196 -7.50 19.46 -11.32
CA SER A 196 -6.81 19.97 -12.51
C SER A 196 -5.34 20.32 -12.24
N SER A 197 -4.96 20.51 -10.99
CA SER A 197 -3.63 20.87 -10.56
C SER A 197 -2.90 19.69 -9.87
N SER A 198 -1.60 19.65 -10.02
CA SER A 198 -0.77 18.64 -9.36
C SER A 198 -0.83 18.81 -7.84
N THR A 199 -1.10 17.73 -7.13
CA THR A 199 -1.20 17.69 -5.67
C THR A 199 -0.81 16.32 -5.15
N ILE A 200 -0.34 16.26 -3.91
CA ILE A 200 -0.15 15.01 -3.17
C ILE A 200 -0.98 15.10 -1.89
N GLN A 201 -1.78 14.08 -1.63
CA GLN A 201 -2.57 13.98 -0.43
C GLN A 201 -2.29 12.65 0.28
N THR A 202 -2.18 12.69 1.58
CA THR A 202 -2.01 11.49 2.41
C THR A 202 -3.37 11.00 2.87
N VAL A 203 -3.71 9.76 2.50
CA VAL A 203 -4.84 9.05 3.08
C VAL A 203 -4.40 8.51 4.43
N PRO A 204 -5.06 8.89 5.54
CA PRO A 204 -4.67 8.46 6.87
C PRO A 204 -4.89 6.96 7.08
N SER A 205 -4.21 6.40 8.06
CA SER A 205 -4.45 5.02 8.50
C SER A 205 -5.86 4.88 9.07
N LEU A 206 -6.47 3.73 8.80
CA LEU A 206 -7.73 3.34 9.42
C LEU A 206 -7.44 2.30 10.51
N GLN A 207 -8.00 2.51 11.69
CA GLN A 207 -8.02 1.51 12.75
C GLN A 207 -9.46 1.04 12.93
N ASP A 208 -9.66 -0.27 12.91
CA ASP A 208 -10.96 -0.91 13.12
C ASP A 208 -12.11 -0.40 12.21
N ALA A 209 -11.80 0.21 11.08
CA ALA A 209 -12.83 0.75 10.18
C ALA A 209 -13.57 -0.34 9.39
N LEU A 210 -12.91 -1.47 9.19
CA LEU A 210 -13.45 -2.67 8.55
C LEU A 210 -13.39 -3.81 9.55
N ARG A 211 -14.49 -4.50 9.76
CA ARG A 211 -14.56 -5.64 10.66
C ARG A 211 -15.20 -6.83 9.97
N ILE A 212 -14.69 -8.02 10.25
CA ILE A 212 -15.38 -9.24 9.89
C ILE A 212 -16.27 -9.60 11.07
N VAL A 213 -17.55 -9.81 10.80
CA VAL A 213 -18.58 -10.10 11.81
C VAL A 213 -19.41 -11.31 11.36
N PRO A 214 -19.98 -12.08 12.30
CA PRO A 214 -20.95 -13.10 11.96
C PRO A 214 -22.32 -12.46 11.69
N ASP A 215 -22.99 -12.86 10.61
CA ASP A 215 -24.35 -12.44 10.26
C ASP A 215 -25.30 -13.66 10.31
N PRO A 216 -26.54 -13.53 10.80
CA PRO A 216 -27.34 -12.33 10.96
C PRO A 216 -27.09 -11.56 12.25
N SER A 217 -26.73 -10.31 12.07
CA SER A 217 -26.34 -9.39 13.15
C SER A 217 -27.53 -8.73 13.86
N GLY A 218 -28.61 -9.43 14.11
CA GLY A 218 -29.70 -8.90 14.92
C GLY A 218 -29.29 -8.52 16.37
N ARG A 219 -28.07 -8.83 16.77
CA ARG A 219 -27.43 -8.41 18.02
C ARG A 219 -26.10 -7.75 17.65
N ALA A 220 -25.81 -6.60 18.23
CA ALA A 220 -24.50 -5.97 18.07
C ALA A 220 -23.40 -6.99 18.42
N PRO A 221 -22.62 -7.45 17.45
CA PRO A 221 -21.57 -8.43 17.74
C PRO A 221 -20.57 -7.79 18.69
N GLU A 222 -20.02 -8.56 19.61
CA GLU A 222 -18.87 -8.09 20.36
C GLU A 222 -17.80 -7.64 19.39
N LYS A 223 -17.22 -6.48 19.67
CA LYS A 223 -16.27 -5.82 18.79
C LYS A 223 -14.96 -6.60 18.79
N GLY A 224 -14.86 -7.61 17.92
CA GLY A 224 -13.58 -8.24 17.61
C GLY A 224 -12.59 -7.23 17.03
N LYS A 225 -11.31 -7.59 17.01
CA LYS A 225 -10.26 -6.78 16.38
C LYS A 225 -10.59 -6.61 14.90
N GLY A 226 -10.58 -5.38 14.42
CA GLY A 226 -10.83 -5.05 13.03
C GLY A 226 -9.60 -5.16 12.13
N ILE A 227 -9.78 -4.77 10.88
CA ILE A 227 -8.75 -4.70 9.87
C ILE A 227 -8.21 -3.27 9.87
N ASP A 228 -6.91 -3.14 10.14
CA ASP A 228 -6.20 -1.87 10.13
C ASP A 228 -5.62 -1.59 8.74
N THR A 229 -5.48 -0.32 8.38
CA THR A 229 -4.73 0.10 7.20
C THR A 229 -3.56 0.99 7.58
N LYS A 230 -2.49 0.98 6.78
CA LYS A 230 -1.41 1.98 6.90
C LYS A 230 -1.73 3.20 6.04
N PRO A 231 -1.16 4.38 6.38
CA PRO A 231 -1.32 5.56 5.55
C PRO A 231 -0.61 5.36 4.21
N PHE A 232 -1.13 5.99 3.17
CA PHE A 232 -0.52 6.00 1.84
C PHE A 232 -0.76 7.33 1.15
N ASN A 233 0.08 7.66 0.17
CA ASN A 233 -0.05 8.90 -0.58
C ASN A 233 -0.76 8.65 -1.92
N ILE A 234 -1.63 9.58 -2.28
CA ILE A 234 -2.20 9.69 -3.62
C ILE A 234 -1.62 10.94 -4.25
N SER A 235 -0.90 10.75 -5.35
CA SER A 235 -0.25 11.82 -6.10
C SER A 235 -0.97 12.05 -7.42
N PHE A 236 -1.40 13.27 -7.67
CA PHE A 236 -1.91 13.72 -8.97
C PHE A 236 -0.85 14.55 -9.62
N LEU A 237 -0.29 14.10 -10.71
CA LEU A 237 0.81 14.78 -11.38
C LEU A 237 0.41 15.08 -12.82
N SER A 238 0.41 16.36 -13.18
CA SER A 238 0.20 16.79 -14.55
C SER A 238 1.35 16.27 -15.42
N ARG A 239 1.03 15.79 -16.62
CA ARG A 239 2.06 15.36 -17.60
C ARG A 239 3.06 16.47 -17.94
N ASP A 240 2.61 17.72 -17.88
CA ASP A 240 3.44 18.89 -18.18
C ASP A 240 4.03 19.54 -16.92
N LEU A 241 3.99 18.85 -15.77
CA LEU A 241 4.58 19.40 -14.54
C LEU A 241 6.08 19.65 -14.68
N PHE A 242 6.73 18.86 -15.54
CA PHE A 242 8.16 18.96 -15.79
C PHE A 242 8.48 19.16 -17.25
N LYS A 243 9.61 19.82 -17.47
CA LYS A 243 10.28 19.96 -18.77
C LYS A 243 11.65 19.32 -18.68
N LEU A 244 11.95 18.46 -19.65
CA LEU A 244 13.28 17.87 -19.82
C LEU A 244 14.10 18.72 -20.80
N GLU A 245 15.32 19.07 -20.42
CA GLU A 245 16.29 19.75 -21.25
C GLU A 245 17.60 18.96 -21.27
N ILE A 246 18.16 18.78 -22.47
CA ILE A 246 19.47 18.13 -22.67
C ILE A 246 20.39 19.14 -23.34
N THR A 247 21.54 19.39 -22.73
CA THR A 247 22.49 20.40 -23.23
C THR A 247 23.93 19.88 -23.22
N PRO A 248 24.62 19.82 -24.36
CA PRO A 248 24.09 19.98 -25.69
C PRO A 248 23.23 18.80 -26.14
N GLN A 249 22.29 19.00 -27.05
CA GLN A 249 21.48 17.91 -27.63
C GLN A 249 22.28 17.02 -28.57
N THR A 250 23.36 17.55 -29.13
CA THR A 250 24.28 16.82 -30.00
C THR A 250 25.69 16.94 -29.45
N VAL A 251 26.32 15.80 -29.17
CA VAL A 251 27.71 15.72 -28.74
C VAL A 251 28.56 15.37 -29.94
N ASN A 252 29.40 16.34 -30.38
CA ASN A 252 30.35 16.12 -31.45
C ASN A 252 31.67 15.59 -30.90
N LEU A 253 32.03 14.38 -31.24
CA LEU A 253 33.24 13.70 -30.77
C LEU A 253 34.43 13.92 -31.69
N GLY A 254 34.25 14.68 -32.78
CA GLY A 254 35.29 14.97 -33.75
C GLY A 254 35.72 13.75 -34.58
N ARG A 255 36.97 13.77 -35.04
CA ARG A 255 37.54 12.69 -35.87
C ARG A 255 38.28 11.67 -35.00
N LEU A 256 38.07 10.40 -35.33
CA LEU A 256 38.79 9.25 -34.74
C LEU A 256 39.72 8.68 -35.82
N TYR A 257 41.00 8.55 -35.47
CA TYR A 257 41.98 8.01 -36.42
C TYR A 257 42.21 6.50 -36.11
N LYS A 258 42.15 5.66 -37.17
CA LYS A 258 42.33 4.21 -37.06
C LYS A 258 43.69 3.81 -36.43
N THR A 259 44.66 4.70 -36.59
CA THR A 259 46.05 4.53 -36.08
C THR A 259 46.19 4.90 -34.60
N ASP A 260 45.18 5.49 -33.96
CA ASP A 260 45.26 5.84 -32.53
C ASP A 260 45.31 4.54 -31.68
N THR A 261 46.38 4.35 -30.94
CA THR A 261 46.60 3.17 -30.08
C THR A 261 45.56 3.10 -28.99
N ASN A 262 45.11 4.23 -28.44
CA ASN A 262 44.05 4.35 -27.47
C ASN A 262 42.88 5.11 -28.08
N LEU A 263 42.10 4.43 -28.90
CA LEU A 263 40.98 5.03 -29.61
C LEU A 263 39.82 5.26 -28.63
N PHE A 264 39.85 6.42 -27.99
CA PHE A 264 38.88 6.89 -27.02
C PHE A 264 38.56 8.36 -27.27
N ARG A 265 37.28 8.70 -27.27
CA ARG A 265 36.79 10.08 -27.26
C ARG A 265 35.65 10.18 -26.30
N SER A 266 35.55 11.30 -25.66
CA SER A 266 34.47 11.59 -24.72
C SER A 266 33.98 13.02 -24.93
N GLY A 267 32.68 13.20 -24.71
CA GLY A 267 32.05 14.51 -24.73
C GLY A 267 30.94 14.57 -23.71
N ASP A 268 30.85 15.70 -23.04
CA ASP A 268 29.94 15.90 -21.93
C ASP A 268 28.58 16.41 -22.40
N PHE A 269 27.55 16.02 -21.67
CA PHE A 269 26.19 16.56 -21.77
C PHE A 269 25.53 16.59 -20.42
N THR A 270 24.52 17.43 -20.30
CA THR A 270 23.77 17.63 -19.07
C THR A 270 22.30 17.36 -19.31
N VAL A 271 21.70 16.62 -18.41
CA VAL A 271 20.25 16.38 -18.36
C VAL A 271 19.68 17.21 -17.23
N THR A 272 18.76 18.12 -17.55
CA THR A 272 18.09 18.99 -16.59
C THR A 272 16.59 18.75 -16.62
N VAL A 273 16.00 18.52 -15.46
CA VAL A 273 14.55 18.44 -15.25
C VAL A 273 14.13 19.69 -14.52
N LYS A 274 13.23 20.48 -15.11
CA LYS A 274 12.74 21.74 -14.54
C LYS A 274 11.26 21.62 -14.23
N GLN A 275 10.83 22.20 -13.12
CA GLN A 275 9.40 22.41 -12.87
C GLN A 275 8.86 23.36 -13.95
N ASN A 276 7.77 22.96 -14.62
CA ASN A 276 7.21 23.69 -15.77
C ASN A 276 5.80 24.26 -15.49
N LYS A 277 5.16 23.83 -14.41
CA LYS A 277 3.86 24.34 -13.96
C LYS A 277 3.86 24.55 -12.45
N ASN A 278 3.03 25.48 -12.02
CA ASN A 278 2.73 25.65 -10.61
C ASN A 278 1.91 24.46 -10.11
N ILE A 279 1.95 24.22 -8.82
CA ILE A 279 1.19 23.16 -8.15
C ILE A 279 0.07 23.76 -7.30
N ALA A 280 -0.72 22.92 -6.64
CA ALA A 280 -1.78 23.39 -5.76
C ALA A 280 -1.22 24.29 -4.63
N PRO A 281 -2.00 25.29 -4.17
CA PRO A 281 -1.58 26.24 -3.16
C PRO A 281 -1.06 25.59 -1.89
N ASN A 282 0.01 26.17 -1.34
CA ASN A 282 0.67 25.74 -0.10
C ASN A 282 1.23 24.31 -0.13
N GLN A 283 1.41 23.74 -1.31
CA GLN A 283 1.99 22.41 -1.46
C GLN A 283 3.50 22.49 -1.71
N ARG A 284 4.19 21.52 -1.16
CA ARG A 284 5.61 21.23 -1.46
C ARG A 284 5.80 19.73 -1.34
N PHE A 285 6.48 19.15 -2.30
CA PHE A 285 6.82 17.73 -2.26
C PHE A 285 8.10 17.47 -3.06
N THR A 286 8.74 16.36 -2.76
CA THR A 286 9.95 15.91 -3.45
C THR A 286 9.60 14.69 -4.29
N LEU A 287 10.01 14.71 -5.55
CA LEU A 287 9.79 13.62 -6.49
C LEU A 287 11.08 12.92 -6.85
N PRO A 288 11.21 11.62 -6.59
CA PRO A 288 12.32 10.83 -7.05
C PRO A 288 12.26 10.70 -8.57
N LEU A 289 13.36 11.05 -9.23
CA LEU A 289 13.52 10.98 -10.67
C LEU A 289 14.30 9.74 -11.07
N GLU A 290 13.82 9.06 -12.11
CA GLU A 290 14.50 7.95 -12.75
C GLU A 290 14.79 8.31 -14.22
N ILE A 291 15.98 7.94 -14.68
CA ILE A 291 16.40 8.14 -16.06
C ILE A 291 16.65 6.81 -16.75
N THR A 292 16.24 6.73 -18.02
CA THR A 292 16.50 5.60 -18.91
C THR A 292 17.10 6.11 -20.19
N PHE A 293 18.24 5.55 -20.59
CA PHE A 293 18.84 5.74 -21.91
C PHE A 293 18.46 4.54 -22.77
N GLN A 294 17.76 4.78 -23.88
CA GLN A 294 17.32 3.70 -24.75
C GLN A 294 18.36 3.37 -25.81
N GLY A 295 18.69 2.09 -25.94
CA GLY A 295 19.61 1.62 -26.98
C GLY A 295 19.07 1.75 -28.40
N ALA A 296 17.80 2.14 -28.56
CA ALA A 296 17.10 2.24 -29.85
C ALA A 296 17.31 1.00 -30.74
N SER A 297 17.74 1.19 -31.98
CA SER A 297 18.00 0.11 -32.96
C SER A 297 19.44 -0.43 -32.91
N LEU A 298 20.27 0.04 -31.96
CA LEU A 298 21.65 -0.40 -31.85
C LEU A 298 21.78 -1.67 -31.01
N SER A 299 22.72 -2.53 -31.38
CA SER A 299 22.99 -3.76 -30.65
C SER A 299 23.65 -3.48 -29.30
N LEU A 300 23.12 -4.10 -28.24
CA LEU A 300 23.68 -4.01 -26.91
C LEU A 300 24.91 -4.91 -26.76
N MET A 301 25.88 -4.45 -26.00
CA MET A 301 27.07 -5.22 -25.63
C MET A 301 27.50 -4.96 -24.18
N ASN A 302 28.46 -5.72 -23.66
CA ASN A 302 29.02 -5.54 -22.31
C ASN A 302 27.95 -5.55 -21.21
N GLY A 303 26.98 -6.49 -21.28
CA GLY A 303 25.89 -6.56 -20.31
C GLY A 303 24.96 -5.33 -20.37
N GLY A 304 24.75 -4.76 -21.55
CA GLY A 304 23.89 -3.61 -21.75
C GLY A 304 24.56 -2.23 -21.46
N LYS A 305 25.85 -2.19 -21.22
CA LYS A 305 26.60 -0.94 -20.94
C LYS A 305 27.24 -0.31 -22.17
N GLY A 306 27.16 -0.94 -23.32
CA GLY A 306 27.68 -0.45 -24.59
C GLY A 306 26.69 -0.65 -25.73
N LEU A 307 26.74 0.22 -26.72
CA LEU A 307 26.02 0.14 -27.98
C LEU A 307 27.03 0.01 -29.12
N VAL A 308 26.81 -0.96 -30.00
CA VAL A 308 27.65 -1.13 -31.20
C VAL A 308 27.32 -0.04 -32.18
N LEU A 309 28.33 0.74 -32.59
CA LEU A 309 28.13 1.81 -33.58
C LEU A 309 28.18 1.26 -35.01
N LYS A 310 27.42 1.92 -35.89
CA LYS A 310 27.35 1.61 -37.32
C LYS A 310 27.74 2.82 -38.16
N ASN A 311 28.34 2.56 -39.33
CA ASN A 311 28.55 3.63 -40.29
C ASN A 311 27.24 4.05 -40.94
N THR A 312 27.08 5.36 -41.18
CA THR A 312 25.91 5.92 -41.86
C THR A 312 25.93 5.67 -43.39
N ASP A 313 27.11 5.45 -43.92
CA ASP A 313 27.36 5.32 -45.37
C ASP A 313 27.38 3.84 -45.85
N GLY A 314 26.94 2.92 -44.99
CA GLY A 314 27.02 1.48 -45.30
C GLY A 314 25.95 1.03 -46.29
N ASP A 315 26.37 0.16 -47.20
CA ASP A 315 25.48 -0.58 -48.11
C ASP A 315 24.49 -1.40 -47.24
N ASN A 316 23.19 -1.32 -47.53
CA ASN A 316 22.11 -1.97 -46.74
C ASN A 316 22.26 -3.51 -46.63
N ASN A 317 23.19 -4.13 -47.33
CA ASN A 317 23.44 -5.56 -47.37
C ASN A 317 24.64 -6.04 -46.53
N MET A 318 25.39 -5.13 -45.85
CA MET A 318 26.51 -5.53 -45.01
C MET A 318 26.25 -5.19 -43.53
N PRO A 319 26.74 -6.02 -42.61
CA PRO A 319 26.70 -5.65 -41.18
C PRO A 319 27.50 -4.37 -40.99
N ASN A 320 26.81 -3.28 -40.75
CA ASN A 320 27.35 -1.91 -40.66
C ASN A 320 28.12 -1.61 -39.36
N ASP A 321 28.48 -2.65 -38.62
CA ASP A 321 29.32 -2.54 -37.44
C ASP A 321 30.68 -1.95 -37.84
N ASN A 322 31.05 -0.82 -37.25
CA ASN A 322 32.28 -0.11 -37.54
C ASN A 322 33.43 -0.42 -36.59
N GLY A 323 33.26 -1.37 -35.67
CA GLY A 323 34.27 -1.77 -34.69
C GLY A 323 34.37 -0.82 -33.48
N LEU A 324 33.42 0.12 -33.35
CA LEU A 324 33.34 1.06 -32.23
C LEU A 324 32.12 0.78 -31.37
N GLN A 325 32.25 1.10 -30.08
CA GLN A 325 31.14 1.10 -29.14
C GLN A 325 30.95 2.49 -28.54
N LEU A 326 29.68 2.79 -28.21
CA LEU A 326 29.27 3.95 -27.45
C LEU A 326 28.86 3.52 -26.06
N ALA A 327 29.36 4.19 -25.03
CA ALA A 327 28.91 4.05 -23.65
C ALA A 327 28.50 5.44 -23.10
N ILE A 328 27.68 5.45 -22.06
CA ILE A 328 27.33 6.66 -21.34
C ILE A 328 27.82 6.48 -19.91
N ARG A 329 28.59 7.46 -19.44
CA ARG A 329 29.07 7.49 -18.05
C ARG A 329 28.33 8.58 -17.28
N ASP A 330 27.77 8.20 -16.15
CA ASP A 330 27.29 9.15 -15.16
C ASP A 330 28.49 9.76 -14.41
N LYS A 331 28.70 11.04 -14.57
CA LYS A 331 29.86 11.75 -13.98
C LYS A 331 29.77 11.87 -12.46
N THR A 332 28.57 11.83 -11.89
CA THR A 332 28.36 11.93 -10.44
C THR A 332 28.75 10.64 -9.73
N SER A 333 28.32 9.50 -10.25
CA SER A 333 28.63 8.18 -9.68
C SER A 333 29.88 7.53 -10.26
N ASN A 334 30.41 8.08 -11.34
CA ASN A 334 31.51 7.55 -12.17
C ASN A 334 31.23 6.13 -12.69
N LYS A 335 29.96 5.77 -12.89
CA LYS A 335 29.55 4.43 -13.38
C LYS A 335 29.02 4.52 -14.80
N LEU A 336 29.23 3.43 -15.56
CA LEU A 336 28.59 3.29 -16.85
C LEU A 336 27.10 3.01 -16.64
N VAL A 337 26.30 3.68 -17.45
CA VAL A 337 24.85 3.48 -17.53
C VAL A 337 24.56 2.12 -18.19
N THR A 338 23.57 1.41 -17.73
CA THR A 338 23.02 0.24 -18.42
C THR A 338 21.83 0.71 -19.27
N PHE A 339 21.94 0.53 -20.58
CA PHE A 339 20.88 0.92 -21.52
C PHE A 339 19.60 0.12 -21.26
N ASN A 340 18.45 0.73 -21.53
CA ASN A 340 17.12 0.19 -21.34
C ASN A 340 16.77 -0.16 -19.88
N GLN A 341 17.57 0.30 -18.91
CA GLN A 341 17.29 0.14 -17.48
C GLN A 341 17.07 1.49 -16.81
N LYS A 342 16.11 1.53 -15.93
CA LYS A 342 15.85 2.68 -15.06
C LYS A 342 16.97 2.83 -14.03
N THR A 343 17.46 4.01 -13.87
CA THR A 343 18.49 4.37 -12.88
C THR A 343 18.04 5.63 -12.14
N SER A 344 18.21 5.65 -10.82
CA SER A 344 17.92 6.84 -10.03
C SER A 344 18.77 8.01 -10.53
N MET A 345 18.10 9.10 -10.85
CA MET A 345 18.73 10.35 -11.26
C MET A 345 18.98 11.28 -10.07
N GLY A 346 18.12 11.23 -9.07
CA GLY A 346 18.07 12.09 -7.90
C GLY A 346 16.66 12.58 -7.64
N ASP A 347 16.52 13.59 -6.80
CA ASP A 347 15.23 14.09 -6.35
C ASP A 347 15.00 15.52 -6.83
N LEU A 348 13.80 15.83 -7.29
CA LEU A 348 13.38 17.18 -7.63
C LEU A 348 12.42 17.72 -6.58
N ASP A 349 12.78 18.83 -5.95
CA ASP A 349 11.86 19.58 -5.10
C ASP A 349 10.86 20.35 -5.97
N VAL A 350 9.59 20.12 -5.70
CA VAL A 350 8.46 20.79 -6.37
C VAL A 350 7.79 21.72 -5.37
N THR A 351 7.65 22.96 -5.69
CA THR A 351 7.07 23.98 -4.79
C THR A 351 5.99 24.78 -5.48
N TRP A 352 5.09 25.32 -4.67
CA TRP A 352 4.10 26.27 -5.11
C TRP A 352 4.68 27.70 -5.13
N ASP A 353 4.38 28.44 -6.18
CA ASP A 353 4.66 29.88 -6.23
C ASP A 353 3.36 30.67 -5.94
N ARG A 354 3.42 31.46 -4.88
CA ARG A 354 2.32 32.31 -4.42
C ARG A 354 1.86 33.36 -5.46
N ASN A 355 2.75 33.79 -6.31
CA ASN A 355 2.46 34.80 -7.34
C ASN A 355 1.85 34.20 -8.62
N GLY A 356 1.56 32.89 -8.61
CA GLY A 356 0.98 32.17 -9.75
C GLY A 356 1.98 31.88 -10.87
N GLY A 357 3.25 32.21 -10.68
CA GLY A 357 4.32 31.91 -11.60
C GLY A 357 4.72 30.44 -11.60
N VAL A 358 5.69 30.08 -12.42
CA VAL A 358 6.35 28.78 -12.40
C VAL A 358 7.60 28.88 -11.53
N PRO A 359 7.72 28.09 -10.45
CA PRO A 359 8.93 28.07 -9.64
C PRO A 359 10.16 27.70 -10.46
N SER A 360 11.30 28.29 -10.15
CA SER A 360 12.58 28.01 -10.83
C SER A 360 13.27 26.74 -10.34
N ASN A 361 12.54 25.77 -9.83
CA ASN A 361 13.10 24.54 -9.32
C ASN A 361 13.58 23.65 -10.46
N PHE A 362 14.79 23.13 -10.32
CA PHE A 362 15.35 22.20 -11.29
C PHE A 362 16.30 21.21 -10.62
N PHE A 363 16.46 20.08 -11.27
CA PHE A 363 17.47 19.09 -10.95
C PHE A 363 18.34 18.84 -12.18
N THR A 364 19.66 18.77 -11.99
CA THR A 364 20.62 18.63 -13.08
C THR A 364 21.59 17.50 -12.80
N ARG A 365 21.87 16.66 -13.83
CA ARG A 365 22.88 15.61 -13.76
C ARG A 365 23.75 15.59 -14.99
N GLN A 366 25.05 15.41 -14.79
CA GLN A 366 26.05 15.41 -15.85
C GLN A 366 26.40 14.00 -16.27
N TYR A 367 26.53 13.82 -17.57
CA TYR A 367 26.91 12.58 -18.21
C TYR A 367 28.01 12.84 -19.24
N ALA A 368 28.74 11.78 -19.56
CA ALA A 368 29.70 11.78 -20.67
C ALA A 368 29.33 10.67 -21.66
N VAL A 369 29.28 11.00 -22.93
CA VAL A 369 29.29 10.03 -24.02
C VAL A 369 30.74 9.60 -24.24
N GLU A 370 31.01 8.33 -24.24
CA GLU A 370 32.32 7.72 -24.47
C GLU A 370 32.26 6.83 -25.70
N VAL A 371 33.17 7.05 -26.66
CA VAL A 371 33.36 6.15 -27.79
C VAL A 371 34.72 5.50 -27.70
N SER A 372 34.76 4.20 -27.84
CA SER A 372 35.98 3.43 -27.78
C SER A 372 35.95 2.26 -28.75
N ARG A 373 37.10 1.66 -29.02
CA ARG A 373 37.22 0.47 -29.84
C ARG A 373 36.65 -0.75 -29.14
N ILE A 374 35.94 -1.58 -29.89
CA ILE A 374 35.54 -2.92 -29.42
C ILE A 374 36.77 -3.81 -29.45
N SER A 375 37.08 -4.47 -28.33
CA SER A 375 38.25 -5.33 -28.23
C SER A 375 38.24 -6.42 -29.32
N GLY A 376 39.34 -6.51 -30.09
CA GLY A 376 39.49 -7.48 -31.16
C GLY A 376 38.73 -7.15 -32.47
N ALA A 377 37.93 -6.10 -32.50
CA ALA A 377 37.21 -5.71 -33.70
C ALA A 377 38.09 -4.92 -34.67
N GLU A 378 37.87 -5.11 -35.96
CA GLU A 378 38.44 -4.27 -37.00
C GLU A 378 37.67 -2.98 -37.13
N ILE A 379 38.39 -1.83 -37.16
CA ILE A 379 37.77 -0.54 -37.33
C ILE A 379 37.56 -0.29 -38.84
N LYS A 380 36.32 -0.06 -39.21
CA LYS A 380 35.92 0.36 -40.54
C LYS A 380 35.85 1.91 -40.61
N THR A 381 36.46 2.47 -41.63
CA THR A 381 36.38 3.92 -41.89
C THR A 381 34.99 4.30 -42.39
N GLY A 382 34.51 5.46 -42.01
CA GLY A 382 33.22 6.01 -42.45
C GLY A 382 32.68 7.01 -41.43
N GLN A 383 31.59 7.66 -41.78
CA GLN A 383 30.84 8.52 -40.88
C GLN A 383 29.94 7.66 -39.96
N PHE A 384 29.79 8.00 -38.72
CA PHE A 384 28.86 7.38 -37.82
C PHE A 384 28.07 8.39 -37.02
N THR A 385 26.83 8.07 -36.76
CA THR A 385 25.92 8.83 -35.90
C THR A 385 25.13 7.85 -35.03
N ALA A 386 24.90 8.18 -33.79
CA ALA A 386 24.05 7.42 -32.90
C ALA A 386 23.03 8.34 -32.23
N SER A 387 21.79 7.90 -32.16
CA SER A 387 20.72 8.55 -31.43
C SER A 387 20.34 7.70 -30.23
N VAL A 388 20.38 8.30 -29.05
CA VAL A 388 20.04 7.65 -27.78
C VAL A 388 18.89 8.43 -27.14
N PRO A 389 17.64 7.94 -27.26
CA PRO A 389 16.53 8.55 -26.58
C PRO A 389 16.73 8.53 -25.05
N VAL A 390 16.43 9.66 -24.41
CA VAL A 390 16.50 9.83 -22.96
C VAL A 390 15.08 9.99 -22.43
N ILE A 391 14.70 9.12 -21.51
CA ILE A 391 13.40 9.16 -20.86
C ILE A 391 13.62 9.41 -19.37
N VAL A 392 12.98 10.44 -18.84
CA VAL A 392 12.92 10.68 -17.40
C VAL A 392 11.52 10.41 -16.90
N THR A 393 11.44 9.61 -15.87
CA THR A 393 10.20 9.26 -15.17
C THR A 393 10.32 9.63 -13.70
N TYR A 394 9.20 9.75 -13.03
CA TYR A 394 9.11 9.92 -11.58
C TYR A 394 8.24 8.80 -10.99
N ASN A 395 8.55 8.39 -9.77
CA ASN A 395 7.81 7.36 -9.02
C ASN A 395 7.07 7.95 -7.82
#